data_a9b7e6f876b5c116efd78ef353816df6
#
_entry.id   a9b7e6f876b5c116efd78ef353816df6
#
_cell.length_a   1.000
_cell.length_b   1.000
_cell.length_c   1.000
_cell.angle_alpha   90.00
_cell.angle_beta   90.00
_cell.angle_gamma   90.00
#
_symmetry.space_group_name_H-M   'P 1'
#
loop_
_entity.id
_entity.type
_entity.pdbx_description
1 polymer ?
#
loop_
_entity_poly.entity_id
_entity_poly.type
_entity_poly.pdbx_seq_one_letter_code
_entity_poly.pdbx_strand_id
1 'polypeptide(L)'
;KFDALPEILKQDYPPGLKSKYEIQTQIKPNDPILVIKNEGKMKTTFMSWGFISPWTKNPFDKSLPRPFNARSETVADKKLFQSSWKHKRCLIPASGFFEKGFRIRKKNYATFWLGGIWSRWTSQDGAELESCCILTTDPNELIKPLHNRMPVIIPEGIEEQWTENVKDNDELKGLFPIMMGWSPDDWLIEELNKSPTSQLSLF
;
A
#
# COMPACT_ATOMS: atom_id res chain seq x y z
N LYS A 1 -13.64 -1.30 -11.80
CA LYS A 1 -14.87 -0.51 -11.95
C LYS A 1 -15.22 0.08 -10.58
N PHE A 2 -15.74 1.32 -10.52
CA PHE A 2 -16.11 1.99 -9.27
C PHE A 2 -17.10 1.17 -8.42
N ASP A 3 -18.05 0.51 -9.07
CA ASP A 3 -19.06 -0.33 -8.42
C ASP A 3 -18.48 -1.57 -7.73
N ALA A 4 -17.27 -1.98 -8.08
CA ALA A 4 -16.56 -3.09 -7.44
C ALA A 4 -15.73 -2.65 -6.22
N LEU A 5 -15.73 -1.35 -5.87
CA LEU A 5 -15.05 -0.86 -4.68
C LEU A 5 -15.88 -1.20 -3.44
N PRO A 6 -15.24 -1.58 -2.31
CA PRO A 6 -15.90 -1.69 -1.03
C PRO A 6 -16.69 -0.44 -0.66
N GLU A 7 -17.80 -0.59 0.07
CA GLU A 7 -18.70 0.53 0.43
C GLU A 7 -17.99 1.66 1.18
N ILE A 8 -16.99 1.33 2.01
CA ILE A 8 -16.17 2.31 2.71
C ILE A 8 -15.46 3.29 1.75
N LEU A 9 -15.12 2.84 0.53
CA LEU A 9 -14.50 3.68 -0.48
C LEU A 9 -15.50 4.54 -1.25
N LYS A 10 -16.78 4.16 -1.26
CA LYS A 10 -17.82 4.89 -1.99
C LYS A 10 -18.31 6.12 -1.24
N GLN A 11 -18.29 6.09 0.11
CA GLN A 11 -18.86 7.13 0.96
C GLN A 11 -18.07 8.44 0.97
N ASP A 12 -16.73 8.37 0.94
CA ASP A 12 -15.83 9.53 1.05
C ASP A 12 -15.02 9.81 -0.22
N TYR A 13 -15.44 9.28 -1.37
CA TYR A 13 -14.69 9.43 -2.61
C TYR A 13 -14.76 10.88 -3.10
N PRO A 14 -13.64 11.61 -3.21
CA PRO A 14 -13.65 13.02 -3.57
C PRO A 14 -14.31 13.24 -4.94
N PRO A 15 -15.24 14.19 -5.07
CA PRO A 15 -15.88 14.52 -6.34
C PRO A 15 -14.83 14.84 -7.41
N GLY A 16 -14.98 14.29 -8.60
CA GLY A 16 -14.09 14.54 -9.75
C GLY A 16 -12.85 13.61 -9.84
N LEU A 17 -12.57 12.79 -8.82
CA LEU A 17 -11.46 11.81 -8.89
C LEU A 17 -11.90 10.44 -9.44
N LYS A 18 -13.20 10.19 -9.48
CA LYS A 18 -13.78 8.94 -10.00
C LYS A 18 -13.26 8.62 -11.41
N SER A 19 -13.26 9.61 -12.31
CA SER A 19 -12.80 9.42 -13.69
C SER A 19 -11.30 9.15 -13.82
N LYS A 20 -10.48 9.74 -12.95
CA LYS A 20 -9.02 9.52 -12.96
C LYS A 20 -8.65 8.12 -12.48
N TYR A 21 -9.33 7.60 -11.46
CA TYR A 21 -9.04 6.28 -10.89
C TYR A 21 -9.51 5.15 -11.80
N GLU A 22 -10.61 5.34 -12.53
CA GLU A 22 -11.10 4.35 -13.51
C GLU A 22 -10.19 4.20 -14.74
N ILE A 23 -9.40 5.22 -15.06
CA ILE A 23 -8.54 5.26 -16.25
C ILE A 23 -7.13 4.70 -15.95
N GLN A 24 -6.65 4.73 -14.71
CA GLN A 24 -5.35 4.20 -14.37
C GLN A 24 -5.38 2.67 -14.31
N THR A 25 -4.88 2.04 -15.36
CA THR A 25 -4.69 0.58 -15.42
C THR A 25 -3.49 0.10 -14.61
N GLN A 26 -2.53 0.99 -14.33
CA GLN A 26 -1.34 0.70 -13.53
C GLN A 26 -0.84 1.97 -12.83
N ILE A 27 -0.70 1.91 -11.51
CA ILE A 27 -0.09 2.96 -10.68
C ILE A 27 1.39 2.61 -10.47
N LYS A 28 2.25 3.59 -10.58
CA LYS A 28 3.71 3.43 -10.44
C LYS A 28 4.23 4.15 -9.20
N PRO A 29 5.41 3.78 -8.67
CA PRO A 29 6.09 4.56 -7.64
C PRO A 29 6.17 6.04 -8.01
N ASN A 30 5.92 6.89 -7.04
CA ASN A 30 5.76 8.36 -7.10
C ASN A 30 4.44 8.86 -7.68
N ASP A 31 3.57 8.00 -8.20
CA ASP A 31 2.21 8.40 -8.56
C ASP A 31 1.35 8.60 -7.31
N PRO A 32 0.28 9.39 -7.40
CA PRO A 32 -0.77 9.41 -6.37
C PRO A 32 -1.48 8.05 -6.31
N ILE A 33 -1.58 7.50 -5.10
CA ILE A 33 -2.28 6.24 -4.84
C ILE A 33 -3.40 6.46 -3.82
N LEU A 34 -4.53 5.80 -4.02
CA LEU A 34 -5.64 5.85 -3.09
C LEU A 34 -5.30 5.09 -1.81
N VAL A 35 -5.55 5.72 -0.68
CA VAL A 35 -5.22 5.19 0.64
C VAL A 35 -6.40 5.38 1.59
N ILE A 36 -6.66 4.39 2.43
CA ILE A 36 -7.53 4.50 3.59
C ILE A 36 -6.65 4.55 4.84
N LYS A 37 -6.84 5.58 5.63
CA LYS A 37 -6.15 5.79 6.91
C LYS A 37 -7.15 6.03 8.03
N ASN A 38 -6.71 5.85 9.27
CA ASN A 38 -7.49 6.15 10.46
C ASN A 38 -6.84 7.32 11.23
N GLU A 39 -7.57 8.40 11.40
CA GLU A 39 -7.25 9.57 12.23
C GLU A 39 -8.43 9.87 13.17
N GLY A 40 -8.82 8.87 13.99
CA GLY A 40 -10.03 8.90 14.82
C GLY A 40 -11.29 8.44 14.08
N LYS A 41 -11.26 8.46 12.75
CA LYS A 41 -12.21 7.81 11.85
C LYS A 41 -11.52 7.40 10.56
N MET A 42 -12.08 6.40 9.88
CA MET A 42 -11.59 5.98 8.57
C MET A 42 -11.80 7.09 7.55
N LYS A 43 -10.75 7.41 6.80
CA LYS A 43 -10.76 8.44 5.75
C LYS A 43 -10.08 7.93 4.49
N THR A 44 -10.66 8.26 3.36
CA THR A 44 -10.08 8.00 2.03
C THR A 44 -9.35 9.25 1.53
N THR A 45 -8.12 9.09 1.09
CA THR A 45 -7.29 10.19 0.58
C THR A 45 -6.33 9.69 -0.50
N PHE A 46 -5.70 10.63 -1.23
CA PHE A 46 -4.60 10.31 -2.12
C PHE A 46 -3.27 10.68 -1.47
N MET A 47 -2.30 9.78 -1.56
CA MET A 47 -0.93 9.99 -1.08
C MET A 47 0.07 9.72 -2.19
N SER A 48 1.24 10.33 -2.13
CA SER A 48 2.35 9.95 -3.00
C SER A 48 2.84 8.55 -2.62
N TRP A 49 2.91 7.63 -3.57
CA TRP A 49 3.51 6.32 -3.35
C TRP A 49 5.04 6.41 -3.39
N GLY A 50 5.64 6.55 -2.25
CA GLY A 50 7.05 6.77 -2.03
C GLY A 50 7.23 7.54 -0.72
N PHE A 51 7.65 6.81 0.32
CA PHE A 51 7.65 7.28 1.71
C PHE A 51 8.60 8.46 1.91
N ILE A 52 8.08 9.55 2.42
CA ILE A 52 8.82 10.76 2.79
C ILE A 52 8.79 10.89 4.31
N SER A 53 9.95 10.94 4.92
CA SER A 53 10.07 11.09 6.37
C SER A 53 9.56 12.46 6.84
N PRO A 54 8.89 12.57 8.02
CA PRO A 54 8.45 13.85 8.57
C PRO A 54 9.59 14.85 8.79
N TRP A 55 10.81 14.37 8.98
CA TRP A 55 12.01 15.20 9.22
C TRP A 55 12.84 15.48 7.96
N THR A 56 12.33 15.15 6.78
CA THR A 56 12.98 15.45 5.51
C THR A 56 13.06 16.97 5.34
N LYS A 57 14.26 17.50 5.08
CA LYS A 57 14.46 18.96 4.90
C LYS A 57 13.78 19.48 3.64
N ASN A 58 13.95 18.78 2.54
CA ASN A 58 13.33 19.11 1.26
C ASN A 58 12.65 17.85 0.66
N PRO A 59 11.32 17.76 0.71
CA PRO A 59 10.59 16.58 0.20
C PRO A 59 10.60 16.51 -1.34
N PHE A 60 11.05 17.56 -2.03
CA PHE A 60 11.12 17.63 -3.49
C PHE A 60 12.52 17.30 -4.03
N ASP A 61 13.49 17.07 -3.15
CA ASP A 61 14.83 16.64 -3.53
C ASP A 61 14.78 15.21 -4.11
N LYS A 62 15.05 15.11 -5.42
CA LYS A 62 15.02 13.84 -6.17
C LYS A 62 16.21 12.92 -5.82
N SER A 63 17.25 13.44 -5.17
CA SER A 63 18.40 12.63 -4.73
C SER A 63 18.11 11.81 -3.47
N LEU A 64 17.07 12.18 -2.71
CA LEU A 64 16.70 11.47 -1.49
C LEU A 64 15.93 10.18 -1.80
N PRO A 65 16.25 9.10 -1.10
CA PRO A 65 15.54 7.85 -1.27
C PRO A 65 14.07 8.00 -0.83
N ARG A 66 13.16 7.56 -1.69
CA ARG A 66 11.73 7.48 -1.40
C ARG A 66 11.31 6.01 -1.48
N PRO A 67 11.49 5.24 -0.41
CA PRO A 67 11.13 3.84 -0.43
C PRO A 67 9.63 3.69 -0.69
N PHE A 68 9.29 2.98 -1.74
CA PHE A 68 7.90 2.63 -2.08
C PHE A 68 7.44 1.34 -1.40
N ASN A 69 8.39 0.56 -0.86
CA ASN A 69 8.13 -0.63 -0.05
C ASN A 69 8.91 -0.60 1.27
N ALA A 70 8.37 -1.26 2.29
CA ALA A 70 9.04 -1.53 3.56
C ALA A 70 8.87 -3.01 3.92
N ARG A 71 9.95 -3.65 4.42
CA ARG A 71 9.90 -5.05 4.82
C ARG A 71 9.20 -5.19 6.17
N SER A 72 8.20 -6.04 6.26
CA SER A 72 7.44 -6.32 7.49
C SER A 72 8.34 -6.79 8.62
N GLU A 73 9.39 -7.56 8.32
CA GLU A 73 10.32 -8.14 9.29
C GLU A 73 11.18 -7.08 10.00
N THR A 74 11.37 -5.91 9.39
CA THR A 74 12.27 -4.88 9.93
C THR A 74 11.61 -3.50 10.09
N VAL A 75 10.33 -3.38 9.77
CA VAL A 75 9.60 -2.10 9.83
C VAL A 75 9.56 -1.51 11.23
N ALA A 76 9.48 -2.38 12.25
CA ALA A 76 9.47 -1.99 13.65
C ALA A 76 10.82 -1.42 14.14
N ASP A 77 11.93 -1.88 13.54
CA ASP A 77 13.28 -1.56 14.01
C ASP A 77 13.90 -0.37 13.26
N LYS A 78 13.49 -0.17 12.01
CA LYS A 78 14.03 0.93 11.21
C LYS A 78 13.49 2.28 11.65
N LYS A 79 14.37 3.18 12.10
CA LYS A 79 14.03 4.55 12.51
C LYS A 79 13.13 5.27 11.52
N LEU A 80 13.35 5.05 10.21
CA LEU A 80 12.55 5.65 9.14
C LEU A 80 11.07 5.32 9.26
N PHE A 81 10.72 4.11 9.65
CA PHE A 81 9.36 3.56 9.62
C PHE A 81 8.72 3.39 10.99
N GLN A 82 9.53 3.33 12.05
CA GLN A 82 9.10 2.94 13.39
C GLN A 82 7.89 3.72 13.92
N SER A 83 7.88 5.05 13.78
CA SER A 83 6.76 5.87 14.21
C SER A 83 5.50 5.61 13.38
N SER A 84 5.66 5.48 12.07
CA SER A 84 4.53 5.20 11.17
C SER A 84 4.00 3.78 11.34
N TRP A 85 4.87 2.82 11.64
CA TRP A 85 4.46 1.46 11.99
C TRP A 85 3.57 1.43 13.24
N LYS A 86 3.88 2.23 14.24
CA LYS A 86 3.08 2.31 15.48
C LYS A 86 1.75 3.03 15.30
N HIS A 87 1.73 4.13 14.53
CA HIS A 87 0.62 5.08 14.58
C HIS A 87 -0.02 5.43 13.24
N LYS A 88 0.56 4.98 12.12
CA LYS A 88 0.14 5.44 10.79
C LYS A 88 0.12 4.29 9.78
N ARG A 89 -0.54 3.19 10.17
CA ARG A 89 -0.84 2.12 9.22
C ARG A 89 -2.00 2.52 8.34
N CYS A 90 -2.01 1.99 7.12
CA CYS A 90 -3.04 2.30 6.14
C CYS A 90 -3.35 1.09 5.26
N LEU A 91 -4.44 1.19 4.54
CA LEU A 91 -4.89 0.23 3.55
C LEU A 91 -4.81 0.85 2.16
N ILE A 92 -4.35 0.08 1.20
CA ILE A 92 -4.26 0.49 -0.20
C ILE A 92 -5.10 -0.49 -1.02
N PRO A 93 -6.22 -0.04 -1.62
CA PRO A 93 -7.07 -0.93 -2.41
C PRO A 93 -6.39 -1.30 -3.72
N ALA A 94 -6.41 -2.58 -4.05
CA ALA A 94 -5.85 -3.09 -5.29
C ALA A 94 -6.76 -4.15 -5.92
N SER A 95 -6.81 -4.18 -7.25
CA SER A 95 -7.44 -5.26 -8.04
C SER A 95 -6.41 -6.22 -8.64
N GLY A 96 -5.14 -6.02 -8.32
CA GLY A 96 -4.00 -6.81 -8.75
C GLY A 96 -2.70 -6.06 -8.50
N PHE A 97 -1.60 -6.78 -8.50
CA PHE A 97 -0.26 -6.21 -8.52
C PHE A 97 0.57 -6.87 -9.64
N PHE A 98 1.65 -6.22 -10.03
CA PHE A 98 2.44 -6.62 -11.18
C PHE A 98 3.84 -7.03 -10.74
N GLU A 99 4.33 -8.14 -11.31
CA GLU A 99 5.68 -8.63 -11.06
C GLU A 99 6.23 -9.32 -12.31
N LYS A 100 7.40 -8.87 -12.78
CA LYS A 100 8.16 -9.46 -13.91
C LYS A 100 7.31 -9.82 -15.15
N GLY A 101 6.40 -8.95 -15.55
CA GLY A 101 5.54 -9.18 -16.72
C GLY A 101 4.29 -10.00 -16.45
N PHE A 102 4.01 -10.28 -15.18
CA PHE A 102 2.78 -10.95 -14.75
C PHE A 102 1.91 -10.01 -13.93
N ARG A 103 0.59 -10.22 -14.02
CA ARG A 103 -0.40 -9.64 -13.13
C ARG A 103 -0.88 -10.71 -12.17
N ILE A 104 -0.84 -10.40 -10.89
CA ILE A 104 -1.35 -11.26 -9.81
C ILE A 104 -2.64 -10.65 -9.29
N ARG A 105 -3.72 -11.42 -9.24
CA ARG A 105 -5.05 -10.97 -8.81
C ARG A 105 -5.88 -12.09 -8.22
N LYS A 106 -6.98 -11.73 -7.54
CA LYS A 106 -7.99 -12.73 -7.13
C LYS A 106 -8.70 -13.32 -8.35
N LYS A 107 -9.05 -14.62 -8.32
CA LYS A 107 -9.77 -15.33 -9.40
C LYS A 107 -11.12 -14.69 -9.70
N ASN A 108 -11.83 -14.23 -8.68
CA ASN A 108 -13.14 -13.58 -8.76
C ASN A 108 -13.08 -12.07 -9.10
N TYR A 109 -11.90 -11.53 -9.41
CA TYR A 109 -11.67 -10.11 -9.67
C TYR A 109 -11.99 -9.17 -8.49
N ALA A 110 -12.19 -9.70 -7.28
CA ALA A 110 -12.44 -8.87 -6.12
C ALA A 110 -11.23 -7.99 -5.79
N THR A 111 -11.52 -6.78 -5.33
CA THR A 111 -10.54 -5.88 -4.73
C THR A 111 -10.05 -6.48 -3.41
N PHE A 112 -8.80 -6.20 -3.07
CA PHE A 112 -8.18 -6.60 -1.81
C PHE A 112 -7.36 -5.45 -1.23
N TRP A 113 -6.96 -5.58 0.03
CA TRP A 113 -6.23 -4.58 0.75
C TRP A 113 -4.75 -4.89 0.83
N LEU A 114 -3.91 -4.00 0.30
CA LEU A 114 -2.49 -4.02 0.61
C LEU A 114 -2.26 -3.28 1.92
N GLY A 115 -1.50 -3.88 2.82
CA GLY A 115 -1.05 -3.24 4.04
C GLY A 115 0.05 -2.25 3.76
N GLY A 116 -0.08 -1.05 4.30
CA GLY A 116 0.89 0.01 4.15
C GLY A 116 1.12 0.80 5.43
N ILE A 117 2.11 1.66 5.38
CA ILE A 117 2.36 2.71 6.37
C ILE A 117 2.45 4.06 5.65
N TRP A 118 2.07 5.11 6.34
CA TRP A 118 2.07 6.46 5.78
C TRP A 118 2.77 7.46 6.68
N SER A 119 3.09 8.61 6.11
CA SER A 119 3.78 9.71 6.78
C SER A 119 3.20 11.03 6.31
N ARG A 120 3.26 12.03 7.18
CA ARG A 120 2.94 13.42 6.87
C ARG A 120 4.19 14.27 7.10
N TRP A 121 4.62 14.92 6.06
CA TRP A 121 5.61 15.97 6.12
C TRP A 121 4.91 17.33 6.15
N THR A 122 5.40 18.25 6.97
CA THR A 122 4.84 19.59 7.09
C THR A 122 5.95 20.63 6.89
N SER A 123 5.70 21.57 6.00
CA SER A 123 6.61 22.71 5.74
C SER A 123 6.52 23.75 6.86
N GLN A 124 7.44 24.71 6.84
CA GLN A 124 7.47 25.79 7.83
C GLN A 124 6.25 26.72 7.75
N ASP A 125 5.67 26.86 6.57
CA ASP A 125 4.45 27.65 6.30
C ASP A 125 3.15 26.84 6.48
N GLY A 126 3.25 25.59 6.96
CA GLY A 126 2.12 24.73 7.29
C GLY A 126 1.56 23.91 6.13
N ALA A 127 2.17 23.93 4.95
CA ALA A 127 1.76 23.04 3.88
C ALA A 127 2.09 21.57 4.21
N GLU A 128 1.17 20.66 3.93
CA GLU A 128 1.31 19.25 4.25
C GLU A 128 1.46 18.39 2.99
N LEU A 129 2.32 17.38 3.06
CA LEU A 129 2.49 16.36 2.04
C LEU A 129 2.39 14.97 2.67
N GLU A 130 1.40 14.20 2.25
CA GLU A 130 1.23 12.82 2.69
C GLU A 130 1.82 11.84 1.68
N SER A 131 2.51 10.86 2.20
CA SER A 131 3.15 9.80 1.42
C SER A 131 3.00 8.45 2.10
N CYS A 132 3.05 7.37 1.33
CA CYS A 132 2.94 6.02 1.85
C CYS A 132 3.94 5.07 1.19
N CYS A 133 4.13 3.92 1.82
CA CYS A 133 4.76 2.75 1.20
C CYS A 133 4.01 1.48 1.55
N ILE A 134 4.12 0.48 0.66
CA ILE A 134 3.51 -0.83 0.83
C ILE A 134 4.41 -1.70 1.69
N LEU A 135 3.83 -2.47 2.60
CA LEU A 135 4.56 -3.49 3.34
C LEU A 135 4.74 -4.74 2.47
N THR A 136 5.91 -5.33 2.55
CA THR A 136 6.23 -6.57 1.86
C THR A 136 6.71 -7.62 2.84
N THR A 137 6.45 -8.89 2.53
CA THR A 137 6.85 -10.05 3.32
C THR A 137 7.49 -11.11 2.44
N ASP A 138 7.95 -12.22 3.01
CA ASP A 138 8.46 -13.35 2.27
C ASP A 138 7.41 -13.94 1.34
N PRO A 139 7.81 -14.43 0.16
CA PRO A 139 6.85 -14.89 -0.83
C PRO A 139 6.25 -16.24 -0.43
N ASN A 140 4.96 -16.42 -0.68
CA ASN A 140 4.34 -17.74 -0.66
C ASN A 140 4.75 -18.57 -1.91
N GLU A 141 4.27 -19.81 -1.99
CA GLU A 141 4.61 -20.73 -3.07
C GLU A 141 4.20 -20.22 -4.46
N LEU A 142 3.14 -19.42 -4.54
CA LEU A 142 2.66 -18.83 -5.79
C LEU A 142 3.63 -17.74 -6.31
N ILE A 143 4.14 -16.91 -5.43
CA ILE A 143 4.97 -15.74 -5.80
C ILE A 143 6.45 -16.09 -5.87
N LYS A 144 6.91 -17.05 -5.08
CA LYS A 144 8.32 -17.45 -4.99
C LYS A 144 9.01 -17.71 -6.36
N PRO A 145 8.38 -18.30 -7.35
CA PRO A 145 8.99 -18.44 -8.69
C PRO A 145 9.18 -17.10 -9.43
N LEU A 146 8.37 -16.09 -9.11
CA LEU A 146 8.41 -14.79 -9.76
C LEU A 146 9.35 -13.83 -9.04
N HIS A 147 9.23 -13.75 -7.71
CA HIS A 147 9.99 -12.79 -6.90
C HIS A 147 10.25 -13.31 -5.48
N ASN A 148 11.29 -12.76 -4.85
CA ASN A 148 11.68 -13.10 -3.47
C ASN A 148 10.90 -12.30 -2.40
N ARG A 149 9.97 -11.46 -2.80
CA ARG A 149 9.07 -10.69 -1.93
C ARG A 149 7.65 -10.67 -2.50
N MET A 150 6.67 -10.49 -1.62
CA MET A 150 5.28 -10.22 -2.01
C MET A 150 4.67 -9.14 -1.11
N PRO A 151 3.62 -8.43 -1.56
CA PRO A 151 2.93 -7.47 -0.71
C PRO A 151 2.23 -8.16 0.46
N VAL A 152 2.19 -7.46 1.61
CA VAL A 152 1.32 -7.84 2.73
C VAL A 152 -0.13 -7.57 2.31
N ILE A 153 -0.98 -8.59 2.39
CA ILE A 153 -2.41 -8.49 2.10
C ILE A 153 -3.17 -8.60 3.41
N ILE A 154 -3.99 -7.60 3.68
CA ILE A 154 -4.80 -7.55 4.89
C ILE A 154 -6.10 -8.32 4.65
N PRO A 155 -6.42 -9.31 5.48
CA PRO A 155 -7.67 -10.05 5.39
C PRO A 155 -8.90 -9.14 5.55
N GLU A 156 -10.00 -9.55 4.93
CA GLU A 156 -11.29 -8.87 5.08
C GLU A 156 -11.78 -9.01 6.55
N GLY A 157 -12.37 -7.93 7.07
CA GLY A 157 -12.95 -7.88 8.42
C GLY A 157 -11.99 -7.41 9.51
N ILE A 158 -10.72 -7.13 9.20
CA ILE A 158 -9.74 -6.62 10.17
C ILE A 158 -9.17 -5.26 9.78
N GLU A 159 -9.82 -4.55 8.87
CA GLU A 159 -9.38 -3.27 8.33
C GLU A 159 -9.24 -2.20 9.42
N GLU A 160 -10.20 -2.11 10.33
CA GLU A 160 -10.17 -1.20 11.46
C GLU A 160 -9.02 -1.56 12.41
N GLN A 161 -8.94 -2.83 12.82
CA GLN A 161 -7.85 -3.32 13.67
C GLN A 161 -6.48 -3.02 13.08
N TRP A 162 -6.32 -3.21 11.75
CA TRP A 162 -5.06 -2.89 11.07
C TRP A 162 -4.70 -1.41 11.15
N THR A 163 -5.67 -0.52 11.01
CA THR A 163 -5.45 0.93 10.94
C THR A 163 -5.50 1.65 12.28
N GLU A 164 -5.97 1.01 13.33
CA GLU A 164 -6.03 1.57 14.68
C GLU A 164 -4.63 1.85 15.26
N ASN A 165 -4.53 2.90 16.05
CA ASN A 165 -3.32 3.18 16.82
C ASN A 165 -3.14 2.08 17.87
N VAL A 166 -1.97 1.48 17.90
CA VAL A 166 -1.63 0.53 18.96
C VAL A 166 -1.17 1.26 20.21
N LYS A 167 -1.58 0.75 21.36
CA LYS A 167 -1.25 1.33 22.66
C LYS A 167 0.14 0.92 23.14
N ASP A 168 0.52 -0.31 22.84
CA ASP A 168 1.77 -0.89 23.30
C ASP A 168 2.43 -1.84 22.28
N ASN A 169 3.59 -2.36 22.66
CA ASN A 169 4.36 -3.25 21.79
C ASN A 169 3.76 -4.65 21.66
N ASP A 170 2.91 -5.09 22.57
CA ASP A 170 2.30 -6.43 22.51
C ASP A 170 1.13 -6.44 21.53
N GLU A 171 0.34 -5.35 21.47
CA GLU A 171 -0.64 -5.15 20.39
C GLU A 171 0.05 -5.14 19.02
N LEU A 172 1.23 -4.47 18.89
CA LEU A 172 2.01 -4.49 17.66
C LEU A 172 2.45 -5.89 17.26
N LYS A 173 2.88 -6.71 18.23
CA LYS A 173 3.26 -8.11 17.97
C LYS A 173 2.07 -8.93 17.46
N GLY A 174 0.86 -8.66 17.94
CA GLY A 174 -0.38 -9.28 17.47
C GLY A 174 -0.68 -9.04 15.97
N LEU A 175 -0.08 -8.02 15.36
CA LEU A 175 -0.22 -7.75 13.93
C LEU A 175 0.75 -8.58 13.05
N PHE A 176 1.83 -9.12 13.60
CA PHE A 176 2.81 -9.88 12.81
C PHE A 176 2.21 -11.11 12.11
N PRO A 177 1.34 -11.94 12.74
CA PRO A 177 0.72 -13.07 12.05
C PRO A 177 -0.09 -12.65 10.80
N ILE A 178 -0.71 -11.46 10.84
CA ILE A 178 -1.47 -10.90 9.71
C ILE A 178 -0.56 -10.66 8.51
N MET A 179 0.71 -10.32 8.75
CA MET A 179 1.68 -10.01 7.71
C MET A 179 2.40 -11.25 7.15
N MET A 180 2.18 -12.44 7.73
CA MET A 180 2.92 -13.67 7.38
C MET A 180 2.54 -14.31 6.05
N GLY A 181 1.63 -13.69 5.33
CA GLY A 181 1.27 -14.18 4.00
C GLY A 181 -0.19 -14.59 3.90
N TRP A 182 -0.64 -14.70 2.69
CA TRP A 182 -2.00 -15.04 2.30
C TRP A 182 -2.02 -16.37 1.55
N SER A 183 -3.17 -17.11 1.62
CA SER A 183 -3.33 -18.35 0.88
C SER A 183 -3.35 -18.09 -0.64
N PRO A 184 -2.61 -18.87 -1.43
CA PRO A 184 -2.60 -18.72 -2.88
C PRO A 184 -3.85 -19.26 -3.58
N ASP A 185 -4.73 -20.00 -2.89
CA ASP A 185 -5.80 -20.79 -3.51
C ASP A 185 -6.78 -20.00 -4.36
N ASP A 186 -7.07 -18.76 -3.94
CA ASP A 186 -8.01 -17.87 -4.64
C ASP A 186 -7.34 -16.92 -5.63
N TRP A 187 -6.05 -17.11 -5.91
CA TRP A 187 -5.27 -16.21 -6.74
C TRP A 187 -4.93 -16.79 -8.09
N LEU A 188 -4.68 -15.90 -9.05
CA LEU A 188 -4.31 -16.21 -10.42
C LEU A 188 -3.14 -15.35 -10.85
N ILE A 189 -2.20 -15.96 -11.56
CA ILE A 189 -1.12 -15.29 -12.29
C ILE A 189 -1.50 -15.23 -13.77
N GLU A 190 -1.54 -14.03 -14.31
CA GLU A 190 -1.79 -13.77 -15.73
C GLU A 190 -0.55 -13.17 -16.36
N GLU A 191 -0.04 -13.80 -17.43
CA GLU A 191 1.03 -13.21 -18.22
C GLU A 191 0.48 -12.00 -19.00
N LEU A 192 1.18 -10.87 -18.89
CA LEU A 192 0.85 -9.68 -19.66
C LEU A 192 1.36 -9.89 -21.09
N ASN A 193 0.45 -9.94 -22.05
CA ASN A 193 0.83 -9.92 -23.46
C ASN A 193 1.78 -8.76 -23.73
N LYS A 194 2.96 -9.04 -24.22
CA LYS A 194 3.97 -8.06 -24.58
C LYS A 194 3.46 -7.20 -25.75
N SER A 195 2.71 -6.15 -25.47
CA SER A 195 2.68 -5.00 -26.35
C SER A 195 4.05 -4.31 -26.26
N PRO A 196 4.65 -3.86 -27.37
CA PRO A 196 6.08 -3.53 -27.43
C PRO A 196 6.54 -2.31 -26.62
N THR A 197 5.73 -1.74 -25.75
CA THR A 197 6.09 -0.51 -25.02
C THR A 197 5.56 -0.54 -23.59
N SER A 198 6.48 -0.65 -22.67
CA SER A 198 6.42 -0.42 -21.21
C SER A 198 6.56 -1.67 -20.31
N GLN A 199 7.78 -2.13 -20.15
CA GLN A 199 8.19 -2.88 -18.97
C GLN A 199 8.65 -1.89 -17.90
N LEU A 200 7.95 -1.86 -16.76
CA LEU A 200 8.50 -1.35 -15.50
C LEU A 200 8.06 -2.30 -14.39
N SER A 201 9.05 -2.93 -13.78
CA SER A 201 8.93 -3.80 -12.62
C SER A 201 8.56 -2.99 -11.37
N LEU A 202 7.78 -3.58 -10.47
CA LEU A 202 7.37 -2.99 -9.18
C LEU A 202 8.44 -3.10 -8.08
N PHE A 203 9.58 -3.77 -8.34
CA PHE A 203 10.64 -4.01 -7.35
C PHE A 203 12.02 -3.71 -7.91
#